data_0914148ba35c1728228f450a401ff3c6
#
_entry.id   0914148ba35c1728228f450a401ff3c6
#
_cell.length_a   1.000
_cell.length_b   1.000
_cell.length_c   1.000
_cell.angle_alpha   90.00
_cell.angle_beta   90.00
_cell.angle_gamma   90.00
#
_symmetry.space_group_name_H-M   'P 1'
#
loop_
_entity.id
_entity.type
_entity.pdbx_description
1 polymer ?
#
loop_
_entity_poly.entity_id
_entity_poly.type
_entity_poly.pdbx_seq_one_letter_code
_entity_poly.pdbx_strand_id
1 'polypeptide(L)'
;WSIAPHNTSKNNIERIKRSIPSKYSVYSELTNNNVHGNILILNTIGDLKKIYRYSNISYVGGGMGFSGQHNILEACVYNKPVIIGKNYTGFIEAEELVESGGVASINDYTEFKLEIEKLIDNENILLEKIKIISNYIKSKTGALSVLEKNI
;
A
#
# COMPACT_ATOMS: atom_id res chain seq x y z
N TRP A 1 3.44 -7.81 -9.46
CA TRP A 1 3.48 -6.46 -8.90
C TRP A 1 2.34 -5.62 -9.47
N SER A 2 1.74 -4.73 -8.65
CA SER A 2 0.78 -3.75 -9.14
C SER A 2 1.31 -2.34 -8.85
N ILE A 3 1.27 -1.46 -9.84
CA ILE A 3 1.68 -0.07 -9.75
C ILE A 3 0.45 0.80 -9.95
N ALA A 4 0.03 1.52 -8.91
CA ALA A 4 -1.09 2.44 -8.94
C ALA A 4 -0.59 3.88 -8.77
N PRO A 5 -0.39 4.63 -9.85
CA PRO A 5 0.08 6.00 -9.76
C PRO A 5 -1.02 6.93 -9.25
N HIS A 6 -0.65 7.89 -8.42
CA HIS A 6 -1.57 8.94 -7.96
C HIS A 6 -2.16 9.75 -9.11
N ASN A 7 -1.35 10.03 -10.13
CA ASN A 7 -1.77 10.71 -11.35
C ASN A 7 -1.91 9.72 -12.51
N THR A 8 -3.12 9.49 -12.96
CA THR A 8 -3.47 8.57 -14.05
C THR A 8 -3.48 9.24 -15.44
N SER A 9 -2.96 10.46 -15.57
CA SER A 9 -2.85 11.13 -16.88
C SER A 9 -2.03 10.31 -17.87
N LYS A 10 -2.39 10.39 -19.15
CA LYS A 10 -1.73 9.67 -20.24
C LYS A 10 -0.20 9.86 -20.22
N ASN A 11 0.26 11.09 -20.04
CA ASN A 11 1.70 11.39 -20.00
C ASN A 11 2.41 10.70 -18.84
N ASN A 12 1.78 10.64 -17.66
CA ASN A 12 2.36 9.96 -16.50
C ASN A 12 2.37 8.44 -16.69
N ILE A 13 1.32 7.86 -17.23
CA ILE A 13 1.26 6.43 -17.54
C ILE A 13 2.35 6.07 -18.55
N GLU A 14 2.53 6.84 -19.62
CA GLU A 14 3.60 6.61 -20.60
C GLU A 14 4.99 6.74 -19.99
N ARG A 15 5.20 7.67 -19.05
CA ARG A 15 6.46 7.78 -18.30
C ARG A 15 6.74 6.53 -17.48
N ILE A 16 5.71 6.00 -16.78
CA ILE A 16 5.82 4.76 -15.99
C ILE A 16 6.13 3.58 -16.91
N LYS A 17 5.42 3.42 -18.01
CA LYS A 17 5.67 2.35 -19.00
C LYS A 17 7.14 2.33 -19.45
N ARG A 18 7.71 3.50 -19.74
CA ARG A 18 9.13 3.62 -20.14
C ARG A 18 10.14 3.29 -19.06
N SER A 19 9.77 3.46 -17.78
CA SER A 19 10.65 3.15 -16.65
C SER A 19 10.64 1.67 -16.23
N ILE A 20 9.70 0.86 -16.76
CA ILE A 20 9.59 -0.55 -16.43
C ILE A 20 10.41 -1.39 -17.41
N PRO A 21 11.48 -2.09 -16.94
CA PRO A 21 12.34 -2.88 -17.83
C PRO A 21 11.75 -4.22 -18.24
N SER A 22 10.55 -4.58 -17.74
CA SER A 22 9.91 -5.87 -17.91
C SER A 22 8.58 -5.76 -18.66
N LYS A 23 8.04 -6.89 -19.10
CA LYS A 23 6.67 -6.94 -19.67
C LYS A 23 5.65 -6.57 -18.59
N TYR A 24 4.67 -5.77 -18.97
CA TYR A 24 3.57 -5.32 -18.11
C TYR A 24 2.23 -5.42 -18.83
N SER A 25 1.17 -5.37 -18.06
CA SER A 25 -0.21 -5.17 -18.54
C SER A 25 -0.75 -3.84 -18.00
N VAL A 26 -1.69 -3.23 -18.71
CA VAL A 26 -2.40 -2.01 -18.29
C VAL A 26 -3.84 -2.40 -17.96
N TYR A 27 -4.32 -2.02 -16.79
CA TYR A 27 -5.58 -2.51 -16.24
C TYR A 27 -6.78 -2.21 -17.14
N SER A 28 -6.89 -1.00 -17.68
CA SER A 28 -8.01 -0.63 -18.58
C SER A 28 -7.95 -1.31 -19.95
N GLU A 29 -6.81 -1.92 -20.31
CA GLU A 29 -6.58 -2.59 -21.59
C GLU A 29 -6.66 -4.11 -21.47
N LEU A 30 -6.95 -4.64 -20.24
CA LEU A 30 -7.00 -6.08 -19.99
C LEU A 30 -8.15 -6.74 -20.75
N THR A 31 -7.82 -7.80 -21.45
CA THR A 31 -8.75 -8.77 -22.03
C THR A 31 -8.26 -10.17 -21.68
N ASN A 32 -9.10 -11.19 -21.87
CA ASN A 32 -8.73 -12.58 -21.56
C ASN A 32 -7.47 -13.08 -22.30
N ASN A 33 -7.06 -12.38 -23.36
CA ASN A 33 -5.99 -12.80 -24.26
C ASN A 33 -4.74 -11.92 -24.21
N ASN A 34 -4.73 -10.82 -23.42
CA ASN A 34 -3.62 -9.85 -23.46
C ASN A 34 -2.96 -9.60 -22.10
N VAL A 35 -3.00 -10.57 -21.19
CA VAL A 35 -2.25 -10.49 -19.92
C VAL A 35 -0.79 -10.79 -20.20
N HIS A 36 0.09 -9.80 -19.99
CA HIS A 36 1.51 -9.91 -20.27
C HIS A 36 2.34 -9.55 -19.04
N GLY A 37 3.32 -10.40 -18.72
CA GLY A 37 4.29 -10.12 -17.66
C GLY A 37 3.72 -10.17 -16.24
N ASN A 38 4.56 -9.78 -15.29
CA ASN A 38 4.28 -9.86 -13.85
C ASN A 38 3.98 -8.48 -13.22
N ILE A 39 3.80 -7.45 -14.04
CA ILE A 39 3.53 -6.09 -13.60
C ILE A 39 2.19 -5.63 -14.18
N LEU A 40 1.33 -5.13 -13.30
CA LEU A 40 0.06 -4.51 -13.66
C LEU A 40 0.13 -3.01 -13.37
N ILE A 41 -0.09 -2.18 -14.37
CA ILE A 41 -0.27 -0.74 -14.22
C ILE A 41 -1.75 -0.44 -14.07
N LEU A 42 -2.13 0.05 -12.89
CA LEU A 42 -3.51 0.46 -12.61
C LEU A 42 -3.69 1.92 -13.03
N ASN A 43 -4.27 2.13 -14.19
CA ASN A 43 -4.46 3.45 -14.80
C ASN A 43 -5.88 3.99 -14.68
N THR A 44 -6.69 3.39 -13.80
CA THR A 44 -8.09 3.78 -13.54
C THR A 44 -8.23 4.41 -12.15
N ILE A 45 -9.25 5.25 -11.98
CA ILE A 45 -9.59 5.88 -10.70
C ILE A 45 -10.64 5.02 -9.99
N GLY A 46 -10.47 4.82 -8.67
CA GLY A 46 -11.43 4.09 -7.83
C GLY A 46 -11.19 2.58 -7.72
N ASP A 47 -10.37 1.99 -8.58
CA ASP A 47 -10.12 0.55 -8.54
C ASP A 47 -9.02 0.12 -7.57
N LEU A 48 -8.20 1.06 -7.05
CA LEU A 48 -7.10 0.77 -6.12
C LEU A 48 -7.58 0.00 -4.89
N LYS A 49 -8.72 0.37 -4.30
CA LYS A 49 -9.30 -0.33 -3.14
C LYS A 49 -9.57 -1.81 -3.43
N LYS A 50 -10.00 -2.13 -4.65
CA LYS A 50 -10.23 -3.53 -5.06
C LYS A 50 -8.92 -4.30 -5.16
N ILE A 51 -7.85 -3.66 -5.61
CA ILE A 51 -6.52 -4.27 -5.78
C ILE A 51 -5.87 -4.57 -4.43
N TYR A 52 -6.01 -3.72 -3.42
CA TYR A 52 -5.47 -3.98 -2.07
C TYR A 52 -5.92 -5.32 -1.48
N ARG A 53 -7.12 -5.78 -1.79
CA ARG A 53 -7.61 -7.10 -1.36
C ARG A 53 -6.68 -8.25 -1.79
N TYR A 54 -6.07 -8.13 -2.95
CA TYR A 54 -5.22 -9.16 -3.55
C TYR A 54 -3.73 -8.96 -3.28
N SER A 55 -3.34 -7.86 -2.63
CA SER A 55 -1.95 -7.64 -2.28
C SER A 55 -1.51 -8.56 -1.13
N ASN A 56 -0.24 -8.95 -1.12
CA ASN A 56 0.41 -9.59 0.03
C ASN A 56 1.12 -8.54 0.88
N ILE A 57 1.75 -7.56 0.23
CA ILE A 57 2.46 -6.43 0.84
C ILE A 57 2.09 -5.19 0.03
N SER A 58 1.91 -4.06 0.69
CA SER A 58 1.60 -2.79 0.03
C SER A 58 2.65 -1.73 0.35
N TYR A 59 3.13 -1.02 -0.66
CA TYR A 59 3.88 0.21 -0.47
C TYR A 59 2.97 1.41 -0.76
N VAL A 60 2.74 2.25 0.23
CA VAL A 60 1.93 3.47 0.08
C VAL A 60 2.84 4.68 -0.08
N GLY A 61 2.77 5.30 -1.25
CA GLY A 61 3.61 6.42 -1.65
C GLY A 61 3.29 7.73 -0.93
N GLY A 62 4.00 8.79 -1.32
CA GLY A 62 3.88 10.15 -0.78
C GLY A 62 4.95 10.49 0.24
N GLY A 63 5.24 9.62 1.18
CA GLY A 63 6.16 9.85 2.29
C GLY A 63 7.67 9.92 1.96
N MET A 64 8.08 9.75 0.70
CA MET A 64 9.49 9.91 0.30
C MET A 64 9.83 11.33 -0.16
N GLY A 65 8.84 12.13 -0.50
CA GLY A 65 8.99 13.49 -1.02
C GLY A 65 8.33 14.53 -0.13
N PHE A 66 8.11 15.72 -0.69
CA PHE A 66 7.49 16.86 0.02
C PHE A 66 5.94 16.83 -0.01
N SER A 67 5.33 15.90 -0.73
CA SER A 67 3.86 15.84 -0.92
C SER A 67 3.09 15.26 0.26
N GLY A 68 3.79 14.79 1.31
CA GLY A 68 3.18 14.15 2.46
C GLY A 68 2.74 12.70 2.21
N GLN A 69 2.44 11.97 3.28
CA GLN A 69 2.00 10.57 3.23
C GLN A 69 0.59 10.46 2.65
N HIS A 70 0.38 9.49 1.76
CA HIS A 70 -0.98 9.14 1.29
C HIS A 70 -1.71 8.29 2.33
N ASN A 71 -3.04 8.16 2.18
CA ASN A 71 -3.87 7.43 3.12
C ASN A 71 -3.50 5.94 3.20
N ILE A 72 -2.87 5.54 4.31
CA ILE A 72 -2.43 4.17 4.55
C ILE A 72 -3.58 3.25 4.97
N LEU A 73 -4.66 3.82 5.53
CA LEU A 73 -5.79 3.03 6.01
C LEU A 73 -6.48 2.27 4.89
N GLU A 74 -6.42 2.77 3.65
CA GLU A 74 -6.96 2.08 2.48
C GLU A 74 -6.31 0.70 2.24
N ALA A 75 -5.03 0.52 2.60
CA ALA A 75 -4.36 -0.77 2.57
C ALA A 75 -4.56 -1.55 3.87
N CYS A 76 -4.49 -0.88 5.03
CA CYS A 76 -4.58 -1.49 6.35
C CYS A 76 -5.92 -2.18 6.62
N VAL A 77 -7.03 -1.67 6.08
CA VAL A 77 -8.37 -2.30 6.25
C VAL A 77 -8.46 -3.70 5.64
N TYR A 78 -7.56 -4.06 4.75
CA TYR A 78 -7.45 -5.41 4.20
C TYR A 78 -6.48 -6.30 4.97
N ASN A 79 -5.98 -5.84 6.12
CA ASN A 79 -5.01 -6.56 6.97
C ASN A 79 -3.74 -6.95 6.20
N LYS A 80 -3.21 -6.04 5.40
CA LYS A 80 -1.98 -6.26 4.64
C LYS A 80 -0.82 -5.50 5.27
N PRO A 81 0.39 -6.08 5.34
CA PRO A 81 1.59 -5.33 5.72
C PRO A 81 1.78 -4.13 4.80
N VAL A 82 2.08 -3.00 5.40
CA VAL A 82 2.26 -1.74 4.70
C VAL A 82 3.65 -1.20 4.95
N ILE A 83 4.28 -0.72 3.89
CA ILE A 83 5.54 0.01 3.92
C ILE A 83 5.25 1.44 3.47
N ILE A 84 5.85 2.43 4.14
CA ILE A 84 5.71 3.85 3.82
C ILE A 84 7.08 4.54 3.78
N GLY A 85 7.13 5.75 3.22
CA GLY A 85 8.31 6.60 3.30
C GLY A 85 8.45 7.28 4.67
N LYS A 86 9.61 7.90 4.89
CA LYS A 86 10.02 8.53 6.17
C LYS A 86 9.23 9.76 6.59
N ASN A 87 8.54 10.43 5.66
CA ASN A 87 7.84 11.70 5.93
C ASN A 87 6.37 11.43 6.25
N TYR A 88 6.11 10.84 7.41
CA TYR A 88 4.76 10.52 7.90
C TYR A 88 4.36 11.29 9.17
N THR A 89 5.24 12.15 9.68
CA THR A 89 4.96 12.99 10.84
C THR A 89 3.76 13.90 10.59
N GLY A 90 2.84 13.97 11.55
CA GLY A 90 1.57 14.69 11.44
C GLY A 90 0.41 13.85 10.86
N PHE A 91 0.69 12.59 10.49
CA PHE A 91 -0.34 11.62 10.08
C PHE A 91 -0.54 10.61 11.22
N ILE A 92 -1.47 10.90 12.12
CA ILE A 92 -1.66 10.20 13.40
C ILE A 92 -1.71 8.68 13.22
N GLU A 93 -2.47 8.18 12.25
CA GLU A 93 -2.61 6.74 12.01
C GLU A 93 -1.30 6.10 11.54
N ALA A 94 -0.49 6.85 10.78
CA ALA A 94 0.81 6.37 10.35
C ALA A 94 1.81 6.35 11.52
N GLU A 95 1.81 7.37 12.37
CA GLU A 95 2.65 7.42 13.58
C GLU A 95 2.31 6.26 14.52
N GLU A 96 1.04 6.07 14.88
CA GLU A 96 0.57 4.99 15.75
C GLU A 96 0.92 3.60 15.19
N LEU A 97 0.75 3.38 13.88
CA LEU A 97 1.02 2.10 13.23
C LEU A 97 2.52 1.82 13.04
N VAL A 98 3.34 2.84 12.85
CA VAL A 98 4.81 2.68 12.80
C VAL A 98 5.33 2.40 14.20
N GLU A 99 4.89 3.14 15.22
CA GLU A 99 5.30 2.93 16.62
C GLU A 99 4.93 1.53 17.13
N SER A 100 3.73 1.04 16.78
CA SER A 100 3.30 -0.31 17.13
C SER A 100 3.97 -1.43 16.32
N GLY A 101 4.76 -1.10 15.27
CA GLY A 101 5.42 -2.06 14.40
C GLY A 101 4.54 -2.68 13.32
N GLY A 102 3.28 -2.28 13.18
CA GLY A 102 2.38 -2.76 12.13
C GLY A 102 2.79 -2.28 10.73
N VAL A 103 3.18 -1.02 10.62
CA VAL A 103 3.67 -0.39 9.39
C VAL A 103 5.18 -0.23 9.47
N ALA A 104 5.89 -0.47 8.37
CA ALA A 104 7.32 -0.19 8.26
C ALA A 104 7.54 1.16 7.58
N SER A 105 8.41 2.00 8.15
CA SER A 105 8.89 3.23 7.51
C SER A 105 10.29 3.00 6.95
N ILE A 106 10.55 3.54 5.75
CA ILE A 106 11.84 3.41 5.06
C ILE A 106 12.39 4.76 4.64
N ASN A 107 13.71 4.90 4.65
CA ASN A 107 14.41 6.12 4.29
C ASN A 107 14.84 6.18 2.83
N ASP A 108 15.10 5.02 2.23
CA ASP A 108 15.63 4.91 0.87
C ASP A 108 15.30 3.54 0.23
N TYR A 109 15.83 3.35 -0.98
CA TYR A 109 15.64 2.10 -1.73
C TYR A 109 16.29 0.88 -1.06
N THR A 110 17.41 1.07 -0.37
CA THR A 110 18.12 -0.03 0.30
C THR A 110 17.27 -0.60 1.43
N GLU A 111 16.71 0.28 2.26
CA GLU A 111 15.79 -0.11 3.34
C GLU A 111 14.50 -0.71 2.79
N PHE A 112 13.95 -0.13 1.69
CA PHE A 112 12.79 -0.71 1.01
C PHE A 112 13.04 -2.16 0.58
N LYS A 113 14.18 -2.41 -0.06
CA LYS A 113 14.55 -3.75 -0.51
C LYS A 113 14.67 -4.73 0.67
N LEU A 114 15.38 -4.34 1.72
CA LEU A 114 15.54 -5.16 2.92
C LEU A 114 14.21 -5.49 3.60
N GLU A 115 13.32 -4.50 3.72
CA GLU A 115 12.01 -4.74 4.36
C GLU A 115 11.11 -5.65 3.51
N ILE A 116 11.12 -5.50 2.17
CA ILE A 116 10.39 -6.40 1.27
C ILE A 116 10.93 -7.83 1.37
N GLU A 117 12.25 -8.02 1.32
CA GLU A 117 12.89 -9.34 1.44
C GLU A 117 12.54 -9.97 2.79
N LYS A 118 12.66 -9.22 3.89
CA LYS A 118 12.30 -9.67 5.23
C LYS A 118 10.83 -10.13 5.33
N LEU A 119 9.90 -9.41 4.71
CA LEU A 119 8.48 -9.77 4.72
C LEU A 119 8.16 -10.97 3.81
N ILE A 120 8.93 -11.18 2.74
CA ILE A 120 8.76 -12.33 1.84
C ILE A 120 9.36 -13.60 2.48
N ASP A 121 10.53 -13.48 3.09
CA ASP A 121 11.29 -14.64 3.57
C ASP A 121 10.90 -15.07 4.98
N ASN A 122 10.13 -14.24 5.74
CA ASN A 122 9.77 -14.52 7.11
C ASN A 122 8.26 -14.37 7.35
N GLU A 123 7.56 -15.50 7.26
CA GLU A 123 6.11 -15.57 7.47
C GLU A 123 5.70 -15.11 8.88
N ASN A 124 6.51 -15.37 9.91
CA ASN A 124 6.19 -14.96 11.27
C ASN A 124 6.15 -13.43 11.41
N ILE A 125 7.11 -12.74 10.82
CA ILE A 125 7.14 -11.26 10.81
C ILE A 125 5.94 -10.70 10.02
N LEU A 126 5.61 -11.31 8.88
CA LEU A 126 4.46 -10.95 8.08
C LEU A 126 3.17 -11.07 8.90
N LEU A 127 2.95 -12.21 9.56
CA LEU A 127 1.77 -12.48 10.38
C LEU A 127 1.69 -11.58 11.61
N GLU A 128 2.81 -11.25 12.24
CA GLU A 128 2.86 -10.30 13.36
C GLU A 128 2.38 -8.92 12.93
N LYS A 129 2.89 -8.38 11.84
CA LYS A 129 2.44 -7.08 11.29
C LYS A 129 0.95 -7.10 10.95
N ILE A 130 0.46 -8.16 10.31
CA ILE A 130 -0.97 -8.35 10.00
C ILE A 130 -1.80 -8.29 11.29
N LYS A 131 -1.36 -8.98 12.34
CA LYS A 131 -2.05 -9.00 13.64
C LYS A 131 -2.12 -7.60 14.27
N ILE A 132 -1.02 -6.85 14.27
CA ILE A 132 -0.98 -5.49 14.79
C ILE A 132 -1.96 -4.59 14.03
N ILE A 133 -1.89 -4.59 12.68
CA ILE A 133 -2.79 -3.81 11.83
C ILE A 133 -4.25 -4.19 12.08
N SER A 134 -4.56 -5.49 12.14
CA SER A 134 -5.92 -5.96 12.39
C SER A 134 -6.48 -5.48 13.72
N ASN A 135 -5.67 -5.53 14.78
CA ASN A 135 -6.05 -5.04 16.11
C ASN A 135 -6.28 -3.53 16.10
N TYR A 136 -5.41 -2.79 15.43
CA TYR A 136 -5.53 -1.35 15.28
C TYR A 136 -6.84 -0.97 14.57
N ILE A 137 -7.13 -1.56 13.42
CA ILE A 137 -8.37 -1.30 12.67
C ILE A 137 -9.61 -1.64 13.51
N LYS A 138 -9.61 -2.77 14.21
CA LYS A 138 -10.70 -3.17 15.10
C LYS A 138 -10.93 -2.17 16.23
N SER A 139 -9.87 -1.66 16.85
CA SER A 139 -9.98 -0.68 17.93
C SER A 139 -10.60 0.64 17.45
N LYS A 140 -10.24 1.10 16.26
CA LYS A 140 -10.79 2.35 15.70
C LYS A 140 -12.25 2.19 15.23
N THR A 141 -12.62 1.03 14.67
CA THR A 141 -14.02 0.75 14.26
C THR A 141 -14.92 0.44 15.47
N GLY A 142 -14.41 -0.19 16.53
CA GLY A 142 -15.15 -0.45 17.76
C GLY A 142 -15.57 0.83 18.50
N ALA A 143 -14.79 1.89 18.43
CA ALA A 143 -15.12 3.18 19.03
C ALA A 143 -16.39 3.81 18.40
N LEU A 144 -16.60 3.65 17.09
CA LEU A 144 -17.81 4.11 16.40
C LEU A 144 -19.06 3.38 16.88
N SER A 145 -18.98 2.06 17.09
CA SER A 145 -20.12 1.27 17.54
C SER A 145 -20.54 1.56 19.00
N VAL A 146 -19.62 2.08 19.83
CA VAL A 146 -19.91 2.52 21.20
C VAL A 146 -20.62 3.87 21.20
N LEU A 147 -20.23 4.78 20.28
CA LEU A 147 -20.89 6.06 20.13
C LEU A 147 -22.34 5.91 19.62
N GLU A 148 -22.57 5.03 18.64
CA GLU A 148 -23.92 4.76 18.12
C GLU A 148 -24.89 4.14 19.15
N LYS A 149 -24.38 3.49 20.19
CA LYS A 149 -25.20 2.90 21.27
C LYS A 149 -25.53 3.90 22.38
N ASN A 150 -24.86 5.05 22.41
CA ASN A 150 -25.03 6.07 23.45
C ASN A 150 -25.72 7.37 22.96
N ILE A 151 -26.25 7.34 21.73
CA ILE A 151 -27.14 8.36 21.17
C ILE A 151 -28.55 7.78 21.05
#